data_5636a239b6842bb5fa280f18db3a59b5
#
_entry.id   5636a239b6842bb5fa280f18db3a59b5
#
_cell.length_a   1.000
_cell.length_b   1.000
_cell.length_c   1.000
_cell.angle_alpha   90.00
_cell.angle_beta   90.00
_cell.angle_gamma   90.00
#
_symmetry.space_group_name_H-M   'P 1'
#
loop_
_entity.id
_entity.type
_entity.pdbx_description
1 polymer ?
#
loop_
_entity_poly.entity_id
_entity_poly.type
_entity_poly.pdbx_seq_one_letter_code
_entity_poly.pdbx_strand_id
1 'polypeptide(L)'
;MTGLARRRSLATVALALALACSGAAAAHAFLVLGELTVEPDPPRPGETITVTIDMADPSLAPVEDAVVFIEVRRPRLVDPGLPASSTEAPELPAPDVSVDLVETSPGRYEGSFTAPDAGTFHVLVRDQTFQWEEANASVMLDVGLGPVGTLPFILPPTAVGPRSLWVWLLWLVGIPVLAGLVVTALVLGSRSPKAPEQPT
;
A
#
# COMPACT_ATOMS: atom_id res chain seq x y z
N MET A 1 4.19 -9.86 50.85
CA MET A 1 4.08 -10.68 49.61
C MET A 1 3.30 -10.01 48.44
N THR A 2 2.93 -8.74 48.56
CA THR A 2 2.04 -8.05 47.56
C THR A 2 2.77 -7.42 46.35
N GLY A 3 4.10 -7.28 46.40
CA GLY A 3 4.84 -6.60 45.33
C GLY A 3 5.09 -7.43 44.05
N LEU A 4 5.20 -8.75 44.17
CA LEU A 4 5.50 -9.61 43.02
C LEU A 4 4.29 -9.83 42.11
N ALA A 5 3.08 -9.91 42.67
CA ALA A 5 1.84 -10.07 41.90
C ALA A 5 1.56 -8.86 41.02
N ARG A 6 1.77 -7.65 41.54
CA ARG A 6 1.55 -6.38 40.83
C ARG A 6 2.50 -6.19 39.63
N ARG A 7 3.75 -6.67 39.77
CA ARG A 7 4.76 -6.58 38.68
C ARG A 7 4.45 -7.52 37.52
N ARG A 8 3.92 -8.73 37.82
CA ARG A 8 3.52 -9.70 36.79
C ARG A 8 2.32 -9.19 35.99
N SER A 9 1.35 -8.54 36.61
CA SER A 9 0.19 -7.97 35.92
C SER A 9 0.55 -6.85 34.97
N LEU A 10 1.50 -5.97 35.33
CA LEU A 10 1.95 -4.88 34.46
C LEU A 10 2.69 -5.39 33.20
N ALA A 11 3.52 -6.43 33.37
CA ALA A 11 4.22 -7.04 32.23
C ALA A 11 3.26 -7.73 31.25
N THR A 12 2.21 -8.38 31.76
CA THR A 12 1.20 -9.03 30.92
C THR A 12 0.36 -8.02 30.14
N VAL A 13 -0.03 -6.91 30.77
CA VAL A 13 -0.78 -5.82 30.11
C VAL A 13 0.07 -5.15 29.03
N ALA A 14 1.35 -4.88 29.30
CA ALA A 14 2.25 -4.28 28.32
C ALA A 14 2.48 -5.19 27.11
N LEU A 15 2.61 -6.50 27.32
CA LEU A 15 2.76 -7.50 26.25
C LEU A 15 1.48 -7.62 25.43
N ALA A 16 0.31 -7.63 26.07
CA ALA A 16 -0.97 -7.69 25.38
C ALA A 16 -1.23 -6.42 24.54
N LEU A 17 -0.85 -5.25 25.06
CA LEU A 17 -0.96 -3.98 24.33
C LEU A 17 -0.01 -3.95 23.11
N ALA A 18 1.20 -4.47 23.25
CA ALA A 18 2.18 -4.56 22.16
C ALA A 18 1.70 -5.51 21.05
N LEU A 19 1.08 -6.64 21.41
CA LEU A 19 0.50 -7.60 20.48
C LEU A 19 -0.78 -7.06 19.79
N ALA A 20 -1.61 -6.30 20.48
CA ALA A 20 -2.80 -5.68 19.90
C ALA A 20 -2.46 -4.57 18.88
N CYS A 21 -1.37 -3.83 19.08
CA CYS A 21 -0.92 -2.80 18.15
C CYS A 21 -0.25 -3.35 16.88
N SER A 22 0.20 -4.60 16.87
CA SER A 22 0.87 -5.19 15.71
C SER A 22 -0.08 -5.70 14.62
N GLY A 23 -1.37 -5.86 14.91
CA GLY A 23 -2.34 -6.42 13.96
C GLY A 23 -2.89 -5.45 12.91
N ALA A 24 -2.81 -4.15 13.13
CA ALA A 24 -3.54 -3.18 12.31
C ALA A 24 -2.72 -2.57 11.14
N ALA A 25 -1.48 -2.98 10.93
CA ALA A 25 -0.56 -2.31 9.98
C ALA A 25 -0.20 -3.14 8.74
N ALA A 26 -0.82 -4.31 8.55
CA ALA A 26 -0.38 -5.27 7.53
C ALA A 26 -1.14 -5.18 6.20
N ALA A 27 -2.08 -4.25 6.04
CA ALA A 27 -3.03 -4.34 4.95
C ALA A 27 -2.46 -4.17 3.53
N HIS A 28 -1.33 -3.48 3.32
CA HIS A 28 -0.88 -3.20 1.94
C HIS A 28 0.64 -3.26 1.72
N ALA A 29 1.40 -3.94 2.57
CA ALA A 29 2.83 -4.19 2.33
C ALA A 29 3.08 -5.38 1.38
N PHE A 30 2.03 -5.89 0.72
CA PHE A 30 2.09 -7.08 -0.11
C PHE A 30 1.86 -6.74 -1.58
N LEU A 31 2.42 -7.59 -2.44
CA LEU A 31 2.09 -7.64 -3.85
C LEU A 31 0.57 -7.77 -4.00
N VAL A 32 -0.05 -6.98 -4.87
CA VAL A 32 -1.48 -7.11 -5.20
C VAL A 32 -1.61 -7.69 -6.61
N LEU A 33 -2.37 -8.77 -6.69
CA LEU A 33 -2.78 -9.36 -7.96
C LEU A 33 -4.08 -8.70 -8.39
N GLY A 34 -4.13 -8.22 -9.63
CA GLY A 34 -5.31 -7.54 -10.15
C GLY A 34 -5.73 -8.09 -11.50
N GLU A 35 -7.03 -8.03 -11.77
CA GLU A 35 -7.63 -8.33 -13.05
C GLU A 35 -8.53 -7.16 -13.46
N LEU A 36 -8.32 -6.62 -14.66
CA LEU A 36 -9.12 -5.54 -15.21
C LEU A 36 -10.00 -6.10 -16.33
N THR A 37 -11.29 -5.81 -16.27
CA THR A 37 -12.26 -6.11 -17.33
C THR A 37 -12.97 -4.84 -17.76
N VAL A 38 -13.47 -4.84 -19.00
CA VAL A 38 -14.22 -3.72 -19.57
C VAL A 38 -15.54 -4.20 -20.14
N GLU A 39 -16.59 -3.40 -19.97
CA GLU A 39 -17.92 -3.64 -20.54
C GLU A 39 -18.44 -2.37 -21.23
N PRO A 40 -18.92 -2.48 -22.50
CA PRO A 40 -19.00 -3.67 -23.33
C PRO A 40 -17.64 -4.14 -23.85
N ASP A 41 -17.51 -5.44 -24.13
CA ASP A 41 -16.35 -6.03 -24.80
C ASP A 41 -16.79 -6.61 -26.17
N PRO A 42 -16.27 -6.11 -27.30
CA PRO A 42 -15.23 -5.09 -27.44
C PRO A 42 -15.71 -3.65 -27.18
N PRO A 43 -14.90 -2.80 -26.57
CA PRO A 43 -15.21 -1.40 -26.39
C PRO A 43 -15.15 -0.64 -27.71
N ARG A 44 -16.12 0.27 -27.95
CA ARG A 44 -16.18 1.07 -29.17
C ARG A 44 -15.85 2.53 -28.91
N PRO A 45 -15.24 3.22 -29.88
CA PRO A 45 -14.94 4.65 -29.74
C PRO A 45 -16.18 5.47 -29.41
N GLY A 46 -16.08 6.38 -28.44
CA GLY A 46 -17.18 7.26 -28.04
C GLY A 46 -18.27 6.59 -27.19
N GLU A 47 -18.20 5.28 -26.95
CA GLU A 47 -19.13 4.57 -26.08
C GLU A 47 -18.73 4.72 -24.62
N THR A 48 -19.72 4.73 -23.74
CA THR A 48 -19.45 4.65 -22.30
C THR A 48 -19.08 3.21 -21.95
N ILE A 49 -17.89 3.02 -21.42
CA ILE A 49 -17.41 1.73 -20.92
C ILE A 49 -17.33 1.74 -19.41
N THR A 50 -17.68 0.63 -18.81
CA THR A 50 -17.48 0.36 -17.39
C THR A 50 -16.21 -0.47 -17.24
N VAL A 51 -15.33 -0.04 -16.36
CA VAL A 51 -14.14 -0.79 -15.97
C VAL A 51 -14.38 -1.40 -14.61
N THR A 52 -14.09 -2.67 -14.48
CA THR A 52 -14.10 -3.40 -13.23
C THR A 52 -12.70 -3.91 -12.95
N ILE A 53 -12.21 -3.70 -11.73
CA ILE A 53 -10.94 -4.22 -11.25
C ILE A 53 -11.22 -5.11 -10.05
N ASP A 54 -10.79 -6.36 -10.13
CA ASP A 54 -10.77 -7.29 -9.00
C ASP A 54 -9.33 -7.35 -8.45
N MET A 55 -9.16 -7.10 -7.15
CA MET A 55 -7.85 -7.08 -6.49
C MET A 55 -7.79 -8.05 -5.33
N ALA A 56 -6.72 -8.83 -5.28
CA ALA A 56 -6.46 -9.79 -4.21
C ALA A 56 -4.98 -9.77 -3.79
N ASP A 57 -4.73 -10.15 -2.55
CA ASP A 57 -3.38 -10.43 -2.07
C ASP A 57 -2.87 -11.81 -2.56
N PRO A 58 -1.60 -12.17 -2.35
CA PRO A 58 -1.07 -13.47 -2.75
C PRO A 58 -1.74 -14.68 -2.09
N SER A 59 -2.50 -14.49 -1.02
CA SER A 59 -3.32 -15.55 -0.39
C SER A 59 -4.73 -15.65 -0.99
N LEU A 60 -5.01 -14.83 -2.02
CA LEU A 60 -6.31 -14.66 -2.67
C LEU A 60 -7.39 -14.04 -1.76
N ALA A 61 -6.99 -13.36 -0.70
CA ALA A 61 -7.91 -12.54 0.06
C ALA A 61 -8.17 -11.22 -0.67
N PRO A 62 -9.42 -10.71 -0.69
CA PRO A 62 -9.74 -9.46 -1.35
C PRO A 62 -8.99 -8.29 -0.70
N VAL A 63 -8.55 -7.34 -1.51
CA VAL A 63 -7.96 -6.07 -1.05
C VAL A 63 -9.07 -5.05 -0.93
N GLU A 64 -9.45 -4.72 0.29
CA GLU A 64 -10.56 -3.81 0.62
C GLU A 64 -10.05 -2.40 0.94
N ASP A 65 -10.94 -1.40 0.86
CA ASP A 65 -10.68 0.00 1.21
C ASP A 65 -9.49 0.65 0.47
N ALA A 66 -9.15 0.17 -0.74
CA ALA A 66 -8.10 0.77 -1.53
C ALA A 66 -8.59 2.03 -2.28
N VAL A 67 -7.72 3.03 -2.37
CA VAL A 67 -7.95 4.24 -3.17
C VAL A 67 -7.35 4.02 -4.55
N VAL A 68 -8.16 3.55 -5.47
CA VAL A 68 -7.73 3.15 -6.81
C VAL A 68 -8.31 4.09 -7.85
N PHE A 69 -7.48 4.48 -8.80
CA PHE A 69 -7.93 5.17 -10.00
C PHE A 69 -7.18 4.67 -11.22
N ILE A 70 -7.74 4.92 -12.38
CA ILE A 70 -7.13 4.59 -13.65
C ILE A 70 -6.88 5.84 -14.48
N GLU A 71 -5.80 5.82 -15.24
CA GLU A 71 -5.50 6.81 -16.27
C GLU A 71 -5.35 6.12 -17.61
N VAL A 72 -6.10 6.58 -18.60
CA VAL A 72 -6.00 6.10 -19.97
C VAL A 72 -5.12 7.06 -20.75
N ARG A 73 -4.07 6.56 -21.38
CA ARG A 73 -3.06 7.35 -22.10
C ARG A 73 -2.76 6.76 -23.46
N ARG A 74 -2.55 7.60 -24.45
CA ARG A 74 -2.03 7.15 -25.74
C ARG A 74 -0.59 6.67 -25.60
N PRO A 75 -0.20 5.57 -26.24
CA PRO A 75 1.19 5.14 -26.28
C PRO A 75 2.05 6.26 -26.89
N ARG A 76 3.15 6.59 -26.22
CA ARG A 76 4.10 7.55 -26.78
C ARG A 76 4.84 6.88 -27.92
N LEU A 77 4.72 7.43 -29.12
CA LEU A 77 5.66 7.10 -30.18
C LEU A 77 7.01 7.70 -29.78
N VAL A 78 7.89 6.85 -29.26
CA VAL A 78 9.27 7.23 -29.03
C VAL A 78 9.91 7.41 -30.39
N ASP A 79 10.27 8.65 -30.73
CA ASP A 79 11.05 8.92 -31.94
C ASP A 79 12.42 8.25 -31.78
N PRO A 80 12.74 7.20 -32.57
CA PRO A 80 14.02 6.48 -32.45
C PRO A 80 15.23 7.34 -32.78
N GLY A 81 15.04 8.57 -33.29
CA GLY A 81 16.08 9.52 -33.65
C GLY A 81 16.50 10.48 -32.54
N LEU A 82 15.78 10.55 -31.42
CA LEU A 82 16.17 11.42 -30.32
C LEU A 82 17.23 10.74 -29.43
N PRO A 83 18.37 11.38 -29.18
CA PRO A 83 19.38 10.83 -28.28
C PRO A 83 18.80 10.75 -26.85
N ALA A 84 18.99 9.59 -26.21
CA ALA A 84 18.56 9.29 -24.83
C ALA A 84 19.32 10.11 -23.76
N SER A 85 19.67 11.35 -24.04
CA SER A 85 20.57 12.17 -23.21
C SER A 85 19.90 13.24 -22.35
N SER A 86 18.58 13.18 -22.14
CA SER A 86 17.97 14.02 -21.12
C SER A 86 17.95 13.30 -19.77
N THR A 87 18.75 13.78 -18.83
CA THR A 87 18.77 13.35 -17.41
C THR A 87 17.46 13.68 -16.68
N GLU A 88 16.52 14.30 -17.38
CA GLU A 88 15.19 14.65 -16.88
C GLU A 88 14.27 13.47 -17.17
N ALA A 89 13.69 12.90 -16.12
CA ALA A 89 12.68 11.86 -16.29
C ALA A 89 11.60 12.40 -17.24
N PRO A 90 11.29 11.69 -18.34
CA PRO A 90 10.35 12.18 -19.32
C PRO A 90 9.00 12.42 -18.63
N GLU A 91 8.57 13.67 -18.60
CA GLU A 91 7.26 14.05 -18.09
C GLU A 91 6.21 13.27 -18.90
N LEU A 92 5.44 12.44 -18.19
CA LEU A 92 4.40 11.66 -18.83
C LEU A 92 3.36 12.64 -19.40
N PRO A 93 2.91 12.47 -20.65
CA PRO A 93 1.86 13.31 -21.21
C PRO A 93 0.62 13.23 -20.31
N ALA A 94 -0.16 14.31 -20.28
CA ALA A 94 -1.43 14.33 -19.56
C ALA A 94 -2.30 13.13 -19.99
N PRO A 95 -3.03 12.51 -19.06
CA PRO A 95 -3.94 11.40 -19.40
C PRO A 95 -5.08 11.92 -20.31
N ASP A 96 -5.49 11.11 -21.27
CA ASP A 96 -6.69 11.40 -22.08
C ASP A 96 -7.94 11.30 -21.20
N VAL A 97 -7.93 10.36 -20.24
CA VAL A 97 -9.01 10.13 -19.27
C VAL A 97 -8.42 9.75 -17.92
N SER A 98 -9.03 10.23 -16.84
CA SER A 98 -8.74 9.81 -15.46
C SER A 98 -10.06 9.50 -14.76
N VAL A 99 -10.14 8.36 -14.08
CA VAL A 99 -11.36 7.87 -13.42
C VAL A 99 -11.03 7.33 -12.04
N ASP A 100 -11.69 7.85 -11.02
CA ASP A 100 -11.68 7.27 -9.69
C ASP A 100 -12.57 6.02 -9.67
N LEU A 101 -12.10 4.93 -9.08
CA LEU A 101 -12.86 3.71 -8.95
C LEU A 101 -13.48 3.61 -7.55
N VAL A 102 -14.69 3.10 -7.49
CA VAL A 102 -15.43 2.93 -6.24
C VAL A 102 -15.53 1.45 -5.92
N GLU A 103 -15.24 1.08 -4.69
CA GLU A 103 -15.43 -0.30 -4.23
C GLU A 103 -16.91 -0.64 -4.19
N THR A 104 -17.32 -1.67 -4.95
CA THR A 104 -18.72 -2.14 -5.06
C THR A 104 -18.95 -3.42 -4.26
N SER A 105 -17.91 -4.18 -4.03
CA SER A 105 -17.86 -5.35 -3.12
C SER A 105 -16.42 -5.60 -2.70
N PRO A 106 -16.16 -6.41 -1.65
CA PRO A 106 -14.81 -6.66 -1.17
C PRO A 106 -13.81 -6.98 -2.28
N GLY A 107 -12.82 -6.09 -2.46
CA GLY A 107 -11.77 -6.21 -3.47
C GLY A 107 -12.19 -5.92 -4.91
N ARG A 108 -13.44 -5.50 -5.16
CA ARG A 108 -13.94 -5.15 -6.49
C ARG A 108 -14.22 -3.67 -6.61
N TYR A 109 -13.58 -3.03 -7.58
CA TYR A 109 -13.62 -1.60 -7.84
C TYR A 109 -14.18 -1.32 -9.22
N GLU A 110 -15.10 -0.37 -9.35
CA GLU A 110 -15.77 -0.05 -10.62
C GLU A 110 -15.75 1.44 -10.90
N GLY A 111 -15.63 1.78 -12.18
CA GLY A 111 -15.75 3.14 -12.69
C GLY A 111 -16.15 3.15 -14.15
N SER A 112 -16.57 4.30 -14.66
CA SER A 112 -17.01 4.41 -16.05
C SER A 112 -16.43 5.65 -16.70
N PHE A 113 -16.12 5.54 -17.98
CA PHE A 113 -15.65 6.66 -18.79
C PHE A 113 -16.07 6.48 -20.26
N THR A 114 -15.96 7.58 -21.01
CA THR A 114 -16.18 7.51 -22.47
C THR A 114 -14.92 7.01 -23.14
N ALA A 115 -15.04 5.93 -23.91
CA ALA A 115 -13.93 5.36 -24.66
C ALA A 115 -13.33 6.41 -25.61
N PRO A 116 -12.02 6.55 -25.66
CA PRO A 116 -11.36 7.44 -26.62
C PRO A 116 -11.55 6.93 -28.06
N ASP A 117 -10.90 7.58 -29.03
CA ASP A 117 -10.89 7.15 -30.43
C ASP A 117 -10.36 5.72 -30.56
N ALA A 118 -10.60 5.08 -31.72
CA ALA A 118 -10.07 3.75 -31.98
C ALA A 118 -8.53 3.71 -31.89
N GLY A 119 -8.01 2.67 -31.27
CA GLY A 119 -6.58 2.46 -31.10
C GLY A 119 -6.24 1.69 -29.85
N THR A 120 -4.93 1.52 -29.63
CA THR A 120 -4.38 0.89 -28.43
C THR A 120 -3.99 1.97 -27.43
N PHE A 121 -4.37 1.80 -26.17
CA PHE A 121 -4.09 2.72 -25.07
C PHE A 121 -3.38 2.01 -23.93
N HIS A 122 -2.56 2.75 -23.19
CA HIS A 122 -2.07 2.32 -21.89
C HIS A 122 -3.10 2.71 -20.84
N VAL A 123 -3.58 1.74 -20.08
CA VAL A 123 -4.35 1.96 -18.87
C VAL A 123 -3.41 1.79 -17.70
N LEU A 124 -3.11 2.90 -17.02
CA LEU A 124 -2.30 2.92 -15.82
C LEU A 124 -3.24 2.77 -14.62
N VAL A 125 -3.15 1.66 -13.93
CA VAL A 125 -3.85 1.43 -12.66
C VAL A 125 -2.97 1.99 -11.55
N ARG A 126 -3.52 2.87 -10.74
CA ARG A 126 -2.80 3.56 -9.67
C ARG A 126 -3.51 3.33 -8.35
N ASP A 127 -2.78 2.82 -7.37
CA ASP A 127 -3.21 2.69 -5.99
C ASP A 127 -2.54 3.76 -5.13
N GLN A 128 -3.33 4.66 -4.57
CA GLN A 128 -2.92 5.74 -3.69
C GLN A 128 -3.47 5.57 -2.27
N THR A 129 -3.75 4.37 -1.86
CA THR A 129 -4.23 4.05 -0.50
C THR A 129 -3.32 4.66 0.57
N PHE A 130 -2.04 4.79 0.27
CA PHE A 130 -1.06 5.42 1.17
C PHE A 130 -0.58 6.76 0.61
N GLN A 131 -0.85 7.85 1.32
CA GLN A 131 -0.62 9.24 0.89
C GLN A 131 0.79 9.58 0.38
N TRP A 132 1.80 8.76 0.71
CA TRP A 132 3.20 9.03 0.38
C TRP A 132 3.80 8.01 -0.58
N GLU A 133 3.04 7.02 -0.97
CA GLU A 133 3.49 5.95 -1.85
C GLU A 133 2.37 5.58 -2.80
N GLU A 134 2.76 5.34 -4.03
CA GLU A 134 1.86 4.98 -5.09
C GLU A 134 2.34 3.69 -5.76
N ALA A 135 1.47 2.70 -5.84
CA ALA A 135 1.72 1.52 -6.63
C ALA A 135 1.06 1.67 -8.00
N ASN A 136 1.83 1.37 -9.05
CA ASN A 136 1.39 1.53 -10.42
C ASN A 136 1.52 0.23 -11.19
N ALA A 137 0.52 -0.09 -12.00
CA ALA A 137 0.57 -1.13 -13.01
C ALA A 137 0.04 -0.61 -14.33
N SER A 138 0.50 -1.15 -15.45
CA SER A 138 0.05 -0.75 -16.78
C SER A 138 -0.43 -1.96 -17.56
N VAL A 139 -1.60 -1.84 -18.17
CA VAL A 139 -2.16 -2.82 -19.10
C VAL A 139 -2.48 -2.14 -20.44
N MET A 140 -2.64 -2.92 -21.48
CA MET A 140 -2.98 -2.43 -22.83
C MET A 140 -4.47 -2.61 -23.07
N LEU A 141 -5.15 -1.54 -23.46
CA LEU A 141 -6.57 -1.54 -23.81
C LEU A 141 -6.72 -1.24 -25.29
N ASP A 142 -7.32 -2.15 -26.03
CA ASP A 142 -7.64 -1.99 -27.45
C ASP A 142 -9.08 -1.49 -27.61
N VAL A 143 -9.27 -0.29 -28.17
CA VAL A 143 -10.58 0.29 -28.44
C VAL A 143 -10.89 0.17 -29.92
N GLY A 144 -11.99 -0.50 -30.25
CA GLY A 144 -12.43 -0.69 -31.63
C GLY A 144 -11.61 -1.67 -32.46
N LEU A 145 -10.67 -2.41 -31.87
CA LEU A 145 -9.80 -3.36 -32.58
C LEU A 145 -10.21 -4.82 -32.40
N GLY A 146 -11.00 -5.13 -31.38
CA GLY A 146 -11.48 -6.48 -31.09
C GLY A 146 -11.76 -6.69 -29.62
N PRO A 147 -12.13 -7.93 -29.22
CA PRO A 147 -12.34 -8.26 -27.82
C PRO A 147 -11.06 -8.06 -26.99
N VAL A 148 -11.23 -7.51 -25.78
CA VAL A 148 -10.15 -7.22 -24.84
C VAL A 148 -9.98 -8.37 -23.85
N GLY A 149 -11.09 -8.91 -23.37
CA GLY A 149 -11.11 -9.94 -22.34
C GLY A 149 -10.64 -9.42 -20.98
N THR A 150 -10.05 -10.32 -20.18
CA THR A 150 -9.49 -9.99 -18.88
C THR A 150 -8.02 -9.63 -19.00
N LEU A 151 -7.63 -8.50 -18.45
CA LEU A 151 -6.27 -7.97 -18.44
C LEU A 151 -5.64 -8.12 -17.05
N PRO A 152 -4.80 -9.14 -16.83
CA PRO A 152 -4.14 -9.32 -15.54
C PRO A 152 -3.04 -8.29 -15.34
N PHE A 153 -2.86 -7.84 -14.09
CA PHE A 153 -1.79 -6.94 -13.70
C PHE A 153 -1.29 -7.24 -12.29
N ILE A 154 -0.15 -6.67 -11.95
CA ILE A 154 0.45 -6.80 -10.61
C ILE A 154 0.82 -5.41 -10.13
N LEU A 155 0.28 -5.01 -8.98
CA LEU A 155 0.77 -3.82 -8.28
C LEU A 155 1.95 -4.23 -7.40
N PRO A 156 3.09 -3.53 -7.51
CA PRO A 156 4.24 -3.80 -6.66
C PRO A 156 3.91 -3.46 -5.21
N PRO A 157 4.53 -4.14 -4.22
CA PRO A 157 4.37 -3.76 -2.84
C PRO A 157 4.90 -2.33 -2.64
N THR A 158 4.12 -1.51 -1.95
CA THR A 158 4.60 -0.22 -1.47
C THR A 158 5.68 -0.44 -0.42
N ALA A 159 6.82 0.24 -0.55
CA ALA A 159 8.02 -0.05 0.24
C ALA A 159 7.83 0.26 1.74
N VAL A 160 6.94 1.16 2.07
CA VAL A 160 6.77 1.67 3.42
C VAL A 160 5.30 1.94 3.69
N GLY A 161 4.40 1.11 3.78
CA GLY A 161 3.00 1.39 4.18
C GLY A 161 2.74 2.78 4.82
N PRO A 162 1.64 3.08 5.45
CA PRO A 162 1.23 4.44 5.84
C PRO A 162 2.15 5.16 6.85
N ARG A 163 3.30 4.59 7.13
CA ARG A 163 4.23 5.12 8.15
C ARG A 163 5.59 5.41 7.53
N SER A 164 6.04 6.66 7.69
CA SER A 164 7.38 7.08 7.27
C SER A 164 8.45 6.15 7.88
N LEU A 165 9.58 6.01 7.21
CA LEU A 165 10.74 5.20 7.65
C LEU A 165 11.15 5.55 9.10
N TRP A 166 10.95 6.82 9.52
CA TRP A 166 11.18 7.29 10.89
C TRP A 166 10.25 6.63 11.91
N VAL A 167 9.02 6.36 11.57
CA VAL A 167 8.07 5.66 12.45
C VAL A 167 8.48 4.20 12.60
N TRP A 168 8.92 3.56 11.52
CA TRP A 168 9.48 2.20 11.57
C TRP A 168 10.74 2.13 12.42
N LEU A 169 11.66 3.09 12.26
CA LEU A 169 12.86 3.19 13.10
C LEU A 169 12.50 3.43 14.56
N LEU A 170 11.52 4.29 14.83
CA LEU A 170 11.05 4.53 16.20
C LEU A 170 10.48 3.25 16.84
N TRP A 171 9.75 2.44 16.08
CA TRP A 171 9.21 1.18 16.57
C TRP A 171 10.29 0.10 16.72
N LEU A 172 11.14 -0.05 15.73
CA LEU A 172 12.15 -1.12 15.72
C LEU A 172 13.32 -0.86 16.69
N VAL A 173 13.70 0.39 16.85
CA VAL A 173 14.83 0.80 17.70
C VAL A 173 14.33 1.47 18.98
N GLY A 174 13.35 2.35 18.91
CA GLY A 174 12.90 3.16 20.04
C GLY A 174 12.26 2.32 21.15
N ILE A 175 11.43 1.35 20.80
CA ILE A 175 10.78 0.48 21.81
C ILE A 175 11.79 -0.41 22.52
N PRO A 176 12.69 -1.14 21.85
CA PRO A 176 13.74 -1.92 22.55
C PRO A 176 14.65 -1.06 23.42
N VAL A 177 15.03 0.13 22.98
CA VAL A 177 15.85 1.05 23.77
C VAL A 177 15.08 1.52 25.00
N LEU A 178 13.82 1.92 24.86
CA LEU A 178 12.99 2.34 26.00
C LEU A 178 12.77 1.20 26.99
N ALA A 179 12.49 -0.01 26.49
CA ALA A 179 12.37 -1.19 27.33
C ALA A 179 13.67 -1.51 28.08
N GLY A 180 14.81 -1.40 27.41
CA GLY A 180 16.14 -1.57 28.02
C GLY A 180 16.42 -0.53 29.12
N LEU A 181 16.07 0.72 28.88
CA LEU A 181 16.20 1.79 29.88
C LEU A 181 15.31 1.53 31.11
N VAL A 182 14.07 1.13 30.91
CA VAL A 182 13.15 0.80 32.00
C VAL A 182 13.67 -0.38 32.82
N VAL A 183 14.14 -1.44 32.17
CA VAL A 183 14.73 -2.60 32.87
C VAL A 183 15.98 -2.19 33.67
N THR A 184 16.86 -1.40 33.06
CA THR A 184 18.07 -0.89 33.72
C THR A 184 17.72 -0.04 34.93
N ALA A 185 16.77 0.89 34.81
CA ALA A 185 16.32 1.72 35.93
C ALA A 185 15.71 0.88 37.07
N LEU A 186 14.94 -0.16 36.75
CA LEU A 186 14.37 -1.07 37.74
C LEU A 186 15.45 -1.88 38.46
N VAL A 187 16.46 -2.35 37.73
CA VAL A 187 17.59 -3.11 38.33
C VAL A 187 18.45 -2.21 39.23
N LEU A 188 18.77 -1.00 38.77
CA LEU A 188 19.55 -0.05 39.58
C LEU A 188 18.75 0.44 40.78
N GLY A 189 17.48 0.76 40.63
CA GLY A 189 16.61 1.22 41.74
C GLY A 189 16.30 0.11 42.79
N SER A 190 16.47 -1.17 42.41
CA SER A 190 16.31 -2.27 43.38
C SER A 190 17.54 -2.53 44.28
N ARG A 191 18.67 -1.92 43.93
CA ARG A 191 19.87 -1.97 44.77
C ARG A 191 19.80 -0.87 45.85
N SER A 192 18.94 -1.07 46.87
CA SER A 192 18.96 -0.19 48.06
C SER A 192 20.34 -0.27 48.74
N PRO A 193 20.97 0.86 49.07
CA PRO A 193 22.21 0.84 49.83
C PRO A 193 21.94 0.18 51.18
N LYS A 194 22.72 -0.84 51.50
CA LYS A 194 22.71 -1.50 52.82
C LYS A 194 23.08 -0.43 53.83
N ALA A 195 22.17 -0.15 54.77
CA ALA A 195 22.45 0.82 55.83
C ALA A 195 23.74 0.42 56.55
N PRO A 196 24.63 1.37 56.85
CA PRO A 196 25.85 1.08 57.61
C PRO A 196 25.46 0.57 59.00
N GLU A 197 25.96 -0.62 59.39
CA GLU A 197 25.84 -1.16 60.73
C GLU A 197 26.51 -0.17 61.68
N GLN A 198 25.74 0.39 62.63
CA GLN A 198 26.26 1.22 63.69
C GLN A 198 27.05 0.30 64.72
N PRO A 199 28.34 0.57 64.98
CA PRO A 199 29.04 -0.18 65.99
C PRO A 199 28.52 0.22 67.38
N THR A 200 28.17 -0.74 68.21
CA THR A 200 27.84 -0.63 69.61
C THR A 200 29.08 -0.45 70.44
#